data_eb55b319322f2c825254c7d7a8b73a9f
#
_entry.id   eb55b319322f2c825254c7d7a8b73a9f
#
_cell.length_a   1.000
_cell.length_b   1.000
_cell.length_c   1.000
_cell.angle_alpha   90.00
_cell.angle_beta   90.00
_cell.angle_gamma   90.00
#
_symmetry.space_group_name_H-M   'P 1'
#
loop_
_entity.id
_entity.type
_entity.pdbx_description
1 polymer ?
#
loop_
_entity_poly.entity_id
_entity_poly.type
_entity_poly.pdbx_seq_one_letter_code
_entity_poly.pdbx_strand_id
1 'polypeptide(L)'
;MIKKIIFLFKIFVIYFLSINISFADLQTNIINKITATKTLSFNFKQKIAEKEEVGSCIIKYPLLMKCDYENFKQKSVISNGKTVVVIKKKYKKIYYYPVRTTLLFTILQKERILNLIRNNKPTKINSSLIEFELIEKKSNKLKYFLTGTH
;
A
#
# COMPACT_ATOMS: atom_id res chain seq x y z
N MET A 1 24.19 5.94 51.97
CA MET A 1 23.82 4.88 51.03
C MET A 1 22.47 5.15 50.34
N ILE A 2 21.43 5.45 51.06
CA ILE A 2 20.06 5.70 50.55
C ILE A 2 19.98 6.77 49.42
N LYS A 3 20.67 7.90 49.58
CA LYS A 3 20.67 9.00 48.59
C LYS A 3 21.27 8.57 47.22
N LYS A 4 22.29 7.71 47.21
CA LYS A 4 22.85 7.16 45.96
C LYS A 4 21.88 6.20 45.25
N ILE A 5 21.15 5.39 46.01
CA ILE A 5 20.15 4.47 45.49
C ILE A 5 18.99 5.24 44.85
N ILE A 6 18.50 6.29 45.50
CA ILE A 6 17.44 7.17 44.97
C ILE A 6 17.89 7.89 43.69
N PHE A 7 19.15 8.30 43.61
CA PHE A 7 19.71 8.95 42.42
C PHE A 7 19.81 7.99 41.26
N LEU A 8 20.29 6.77 41.47
CA LEU A 8 20.36 5.71 40.44
C LEU A 8 18.96 5.31 39.97
N PHE A 9 17.99 5.24 40.86
CA PHE A 9 16.61 4.93 40.51
C PHE A 9 15.97 6.02 39.63
N LYS A 10 16.24 7.31 39.89
CA LYS A 10 15.81 8.42 39.07
C LYS A 10 16.41 8.36 37.66
N ILE A 11 17.70 8.06 37.55
CA ILE A 11 18.36 7.89 36.22
C ILE A 11 17.75 6.71 35.47
N PHE A 12 17.47 5.60 36.12
CA PHE A 12 16.84 4.42 35.53
C PHE A 12 15.42 4.72 35.02
N VAL A 13 14.61 5.47 35.77
CA VAL A 13 13.27 5.89 35.37
C VAL A 13 13.31 6.83 34.16
N ILE A 14 14.25 7.80 34.14
CA ILE A 14 14.44 8.71 32.99
C ILE A 14 14.85 7.93 31.73
N TYR A 15 15.73 6.95 31.85
CA TYR A 15 16.17 6.11 30.74
C TYR A 15 15.02 5.27 30.18
N PHE A 16 14.14 4.73 31.03
CA PHE A 16 12.96 3.95 30.62
C PHE A 16 11.88 4.80 29.92
N LEU A 17 11.74 6.07 30.29
CA LEU A 17 10.80 7.01 29.66
C LEU A 17 11.24 7.45 28.26
N SER A 18 12.52 7.27 27.90
CA SER A 18 13.10 7.70 26.62
C SER A 18 12.89 6.70 25.46
N ILE A 19 12.35 5.51 25.71
CA ILE A 19 12.29 4.41 24.70
C ILE A 19 10.98 4.41 23.89
N ASN A 20 10.09 5.36 24.06
CA ASN A 20 8.84 5.43 23.30
C ASN A 20 9.02 6.15 21.93
N ILE A 21 9.99 5.74 21.14
CA ILE A 21 10.18 6.28 19.79
C ILE A 21 9.49 5.33 18.79
N SER A 22 8.34 5.78 18.29
CA SER A 22 8.17 6.32 16.96
C SER A 22 7.59 5.40 15.91
N PHE A 23 6.59 4.53 16.22
CA PHE A 23 5.75 3.94 15.17
C PHE A 23 4.81 4.99 14.54
N ALA A 24 4.39 5.99 15.31
CA ALA A 24 3.53 7.08 14.86
C ALA A 24 4.23 7.96 13.81
N ASP A 25 5.52 8.21 13.92
CA ASP A 25 6.29 9.04 13.00
C ASP A 25 6.40 8.38 11.61
N LEU A 26 6.64 7.09 11.56
CA LEU A 26 6.78 6.34 10.32
C LEU A 26 5.48 6.31 9.51
N GLN A 27 4.35 6.05 10.16
CA GLN A 27 3.03 6.05 9.51
C GLN A 27 2.67 7.44 9.00
N THR A 28 2.99 8.48 9.77
CA THR A 28 2.78 9.88 9.39
C THR A 28 3.61 10.24 8.16
N ASN A 29 4.86 9.81 8.07
CA ASN A 29 5.72 10.03 6.92
C ASN A 29 5.16 9.38 5.64
N ILE A 30 4.63 8.16 5.73
CA ILE A 30 3.99 7.48 4.59
C ILE A 30 2.74 8.25 4.16
N ILE A 31 1.89 8.65 5.10
CA ILE A 31 0.69 9.43 4.83
C ILE A 31 1.04 10.72 4.11
N ASN A 32 2.05 11.45 4.58
CA ASN A 32 2.51 12.70 3.98
C ASN A 32 3.04 12.48 2.55
N LYS A 33 3.86 11.45 2.34
CA LYS A 33 4.36 11.08 1.01
C LYS A 33 3.21 10.77 0.05
N ILE A 34 2.27 9.92 0.44
CA ILE A 34 1.12 9.56 -0.40
C ILE A 34 0.25 10.78 -0.67
N THR A 35 0.03 11.63 0.33
CA THR A 35 -0.77 12.87 0.18
C THR A 35 -0.16 13.81 -0.86
N ALA A 36 1.15 14.00 -0.84
CA ALA A 36 1.87 14.83 -1.79
C ALA A 36 1.97 14.21 -3.19
N THR A 37 1.86 12.89 -3.31
CA THR A 37 2.03 12.17 -4.58
C THR A 37 0.85 12.40 -5.52
N LYS A 38 1.11 12.94 -6.70
CA LYS A 38 0.11 13.06 -7.79
C LYS A 38 0.15 11.89 -8.75
N THR A 39 1.35 11.37 -8.99
CA THR A 39 1.59 10.23 -9.89
C THR A 39 2.48 9.23 -9.18
N LEU A 40 2.12 7.95 -9.23
CA LEU A 40 2.86 6.84 -8.63
C LEU A 40 3.21 5.84 -9.72
N SER A 41 4.49 5.49 -9.83
CA SER A 41 4.98 4.43 -10.71
C SER A 41 5.62 3.34 -9.87
N PHE A 42 5.28 2.08 -10.13
CA PHE A 42 5.78 0.95 -9.36
C PHE A 42 5.72 -0.36 -10.15
N ASN A 43 6.59 -1.29 -9.78
CA ASN A 43 6.47 -2.68 -10.21
C ASN A 43 5.61 -3.43 -9.19
N PHE A 44 4.84 -4.40 -9.67
CA PHE A 44 3.98 -5.21 -8.81
C PHE A 44 4.17 -6.69 -9.07
N LYS A 45 3.89 -7.46 -8.04
CA LYS A 45 3.77 -8.91 -8.06
C LYS A 45 2.44 -9.26 -7.43
N GLN A 46 1.58 -9.94 -8.17
CA GLN A 46 0.29 -10.39 -7.66
C GLN A 46 0.14 -11.90 -7.79
N LYS A 47 -0.48 -12.53 -6.79
CA LYS A 47 -0.85 -13.94 -6.83
C LYS A 47 -2.37 -14.04 -6.80
N ILE A 48 -2.93 -14.72 -7.80
CA ILE A 48 -4.36 -15.02 -7.91
C ILE A 48 -4.49 -16.54 -8.00
N ALA A 49 -5.00 -17.17 -6.94
CA ALA A 49 -4.94 -18.62 -6.75
C ALA A 49 -3.47 -19.09 -6.86
N GLU A 50 -3.18 -20.06 -7.74
CA GLU A 50 -1.82 -20.58 -7.94
C GLU A 50 -1.04 -19.82 -9.05
N LYS A 51 -1.64 -18.78 -9.65
CA LYS A 51 -0.99 -18.01 -10.72
C LYS A 51 -0.37 -16.74 -10.17
N GLU A 52 0.92 -16.60 -10.45
CA GLU A 52 1.67 -15.38 -10.17
C GLU A 52 1.77 -14.55 -11.45
N GLU A 53 1.56 -13.25 -11.34
CA GLU A 53 1.71 -12.29 -12.41
C GLU A 53 2.54 -11.11 -11.89
N VAL A 54 3.46 -10.63 -12.71
CA VAL A 54 4.29 -9.45 -12.46
C VAL A 54 4.04 -8.41 -13.53
N GLY A 55 4.39 -7.18 -13.25
CA GLY A 55 4.25 -6.09 -14.21
C GLY A 55 4.58 -4.75 -13.60
N SER A 56 4.33 -3.70 -14.38
CA SER A 56 4.52 -2.31 -13.98
C SER A 56 3.22 -1.53 -14.08
N CYS A 57 3.02 -0.58 -13.16
CA CYS A 57 1.86 0.30 -13.14
C CYS A 57 2.29 1.75 -13.01
N ILE A 58 1.52 2.61 -13.67
CA ILE A 58 1.51 4.06 -13.43
C ILE A 58 0.09 4.43 -13.03
N ILE A 59 -0.04 5.07 -11.88
CA ILE A 59 -1.30 5.64 -11.37
C ILE A 59 -1.16 7.15 -11.35
N LYS A 60 -2.12 7.85 -11.90
CA LYS A 60 -2.29 9.30 -11.73
C LYS A 60 -3.61 9.55 -11.03
N TYR A 61 -3.50 10.01 -9.81
CA TYR A 61 -4.68 10.29 -8.98
C TYR A 61 -5.49 11.51 -9.48
N PRO A 62 -6.82 11.45 -9.40
CA PRO A 62 -7.62 10.29 -9.04
C PRO A 62 -7.95 9.39 -10.26
N LEU A 63 -8.09 8.09 -10.03
CA LEU A 63 -8.74 7.10 -10.87
C LEU A 63 -8.10 6.77 -12.23
N LEU A 64 -7.00 7.43 -12.63
CA LEU A 64 -6.29 7.10 -13.86
C LEU A 64 -5.20 6.06 -13.58
N MET A 65 -5.11 5.05 -14.42
CA MET A 65 -4.12 3.98 -14.27
C MET A 65 -3.80 3.33 -15.60
N LYS A 66 -2.54 2.93 -15.75
CA LYS A 66 -2.11 1.99 -16.78
C LYS A 66 -1.16 0.98 -16.14
N CYS A 67 -1.50 -0.31 -16.25
CA CYS A 67 -0.66 -1.43 -15.84
C CYS A 67 -0.39 -2.33 -17.03
N ASP A 68 0.86 -2.64 -17.27
CA ASP A 68 1.30 -3.60 -18.27
C ASP A 68 1.85 -4.83 -17.54
N TYR A 69 1.36 -6.00 -17.88
CA TYR A 69 1.72 -7.29 -17.29
C TYR A 69 2.76 -7.99 -18.13
N GLU A 70 3.81 -8.47 -17.49
CA GLU A 70 4.88 -9.26 -18.09
C GLU A 70 4.46 -10.73 -18.19
N ASN A 71 3.50 -11.02 -19.03
CA ASN A 71 3.05 -12.38 -19.21
C ASN A 71 2.81 -12.70 -20.69
N PHE A 72 2.75 -14.01 -20.98
CA PHE A 72 2.48 -14.53 -22.31
C PHE A 72 1.20 -13.96 -22.97
N LYS A 73 0.22 -13.52 -22.15
CA LYS A 73 -1.06 -13.00 -22.65
C LYS A 73 -0.95 -11.55 -23.13
N GLN A 74 0.17 -10.88 -22.86
CA GLN A 74 0.37 -9.47 -23.16
C GLN A 74 -0.82 -8.65 -22.66
N LYS A 75 -1.11 -8.80 -21.34
CA LYS A 75 -2.24 -8.16 -20.68
C LYS A 75 -1.89 -6.73 -20.31
N SER A 76 -2.78 -5.80 -20.63
CA SER A 76 -2.74 -4.43 -20.12
C SER A 76 -4.07 -4.11 -19.44
N VAL A 77 -4.01 -3.34 -18.36
CA VAL A 77 -5.20 -2.85 -17.64
C VAL A 77 -5.11 -1.33 -17.56
N ILE A 78 -6.13 -0.66 -18.06
CA ILE A 78 -6.16 0.81 -18.18
C ILE A 78 -7.43 1.33 -17.52
N SER A 79 -7.32 2.38 -16.69
CA SER A 79 -8.45 3.13 -16.17
C SER A 79 -8.44 4.56 -16.68
N ASN A 80 -9.57 5.02 -17.21
CA ASN A 80 -9.79 6.40 -17.63
C ASN A 80 -10.57 7.22 -16.61
N GLY A 81 -10.77 6.69 -15.40
CA GLY A 81 -11.53 7.31 -14.32
C GLY A 81 -13.02 6.89 -14.26
N LYS A 82 -13.58 6.40 -15.35
CA LYS A 82 -14.97 5.89 -15.43
C LYS A 82 -15.00 4.38 -15.69
N THR A 83 -14.14 3.94 -16.59
CA THR A 83 -14.11 2.56 -17.09
C THR A 83 -12.71 1.98 -16.91
N VAL A 84 -12.65 0.72 -16.49
CA VAL A 84 -11.46 -0.12 -16.53
C VAL A 84 -11.51 -0.98 -17.77
N VAL A 85 -10.48 -0.92 -18.57
CA VAL A 85 -10.33 -1.72 -19.81
C VAL A 85 -9.23 -2.75 -19.58
N VAL A 86 -9.56 -4.01 -19.79
CA VAL A 86 -8.60 -5.13 -19.75
C VAL A 86 -8.35 -5.60 -21.17
N ILE A 87 -7.13 -5.42 -21.66
CA ILE A 87 -6.71 -5.79 -23.00
C ILE A 87 -5.85 -7.05 -22.91
N LYS A 88 -6.19 -8.08 -23.64
CA LYS A 88 -5.39 -9.30 -23.83
C LYS A 88 -4.95 -9.38 -25.29
N LYS A 89 -3.84 -8.71 -25.61
CA LYS A 89 -3.38 -8.50 -27.00
C LYS A 89 -3.23 -9.82 -27.77
N LYS A 90 -2.63 -10.84 -27.15
CA LYS A 90 -2.47 -12.16 -27.79
C LYS A 90 -3.77 -12.79 -28.25
N TYR A 91 -4.85 -12.57 -27.51
CA TYR A 91 -6.16 -13.14 -27.83
C TYR A 91 -7.07 -12.18 -28.59
N LYS A 92 -6.59 -10.97 -28.91
CA LYS A 92 -7.38 -9.91 -29.54
C LYS A 92 -8.70 -9.64 -28.79
N LYS A 93 -8.68 -9.74 -27.43
CA LYS A 93 -9.86 -9.58 -26.57
C LYS A 93 -9.73 -8.32 -25.71
N ILE A 94 -10.82 -7.57 -25.62
CA ILE A 94 -10.94 -6.37 -24.78
C ILE A 94 -12.20 -6.50 -23.93
N TYR A 95 -12.07 -6.19 -22.64
CA TYR A 95 -13.17 -6.22 -21.67
C TYR A 95 -13.30 -4.86 -21.02
N TYR A 96 -14.52 -4.43 -20.77
CA TYR A 96 -14.85 -3.15 -20.19
C TYR A 96 -15.61 -3.36 -18.88
N TYR A 97 -15.20 -2.66 -17.82
CA TYR A 97 -15.83 -2.72 -16.50
C TYR A 97 -15.99 -1.30 -15.94
N PRO A 98 -17.14 -0.92 -15.37
CA PRO A 98 -17.23 0.33 -14.63
C PRO A 98 -16.20 0.33 -13.50
N VAL A 99 -15.37 1.38 -13.38
CA VAL A 99 -14.30 1.42 -12.37
C VAL A 99 -14.82 1.18 -10.95
N ARG A 100 -16.01 1.70 -10.65
CA ARG A 100 -16.65 1.60 -9.33
C ARG A 100 -17.02 0.18 -8.91
N THR A 101 -17.16 -0.75 -9.86
CA THR A 101 -17.48 -2.16 -9.60
C THR A 101 -16.22 -3.01 -9.47
N THR A 102 -15.06 -2.44 -9.67
CA THR A 102 -13.78 -3.13 -9.59
C THR A 102 -13.10 -2.85 -8.25
N LEU A 103 -12.26 -3.79 -7.81
CA LEU A 103 -11.40 -3.61 -6.64
C LEU A 103 -10.38 -2.48 -6.81
N LEU A 104 -10.05 -2.15 -8.05
CA LEU A 104 -9.15 -1.04 -8.38
C LEU A 104 -9.70 0.31 -7.91
N PHE A 105 -11.02 0.44 -7.76
CA PHE A 105 -11.63 1.67 -7.27
C PHE A 105 -11.10 2.10 -5.91
N THR A 106 -10.83 1.15 -5.01
CA THR A 106 -10.25 1.45 -3.70
C THR A 106 -8.81 1.97 -3.83
N ILE A 107 -8.00 1.31 -4.66
CA ILE A 107 -6.58 1.66 -4.84
C ILE A 107 -6.42 2.98 -5.60
N LEU A 108 -7.32 3.28 -6.52
CA LEU A 108 -7.27 4.47 -7.36
C LEU A 108 -7.86 5.72 -6.70
N GLN A 109 -8.48 5.57 -5.52
CA GLN A 109 -8.91 6.69 -4.69
C GLN A 109 -7.90 6.93 -3.56
N LYS A 110 -7.11 8.00 -3.67
CA LYS A 110 -6.07 8.34 -2.69
C LYS A 110 -6.62 8.37 -1.26
N GLU A 111 -7.76 9.02 -1.03
CA GLU A 111 -8.36 9.12 0.30
C GLU A 111 -8.74 7.77 0.90
N ARG A 112 -9.14 6.81 0.08
CA ARG A 112 -9.43 5.45 0.58
C ARG A 112 -8.15 4.76 1.06
N ILE A 113 -7.07 4.87 0.31
CA ILE A 113 -5.76 4.32 0.72
C ILE A 113 -5.29 4.99 2.01
N LEU A 114 -5.36 6.32 2.09
CA LEU A 114 -4.97 7.08 3.27
C LEU A 114 -5.77 6.64 4.50
N ASN A 115 -7.09 6.47 4.35
CA ASN A 115 -7.95 5.99 5.43
C ASN A 115 -7.61 4.55 5.86
N LEU A 116 -7.31 3.67 4.90
CA LEU A 116 -6.87 2.31 5.22
C LEU A 116 -5.55 2.32 5.98
N ILE A 117 -4.57 3.13 5.57
CA ILE A 117 -3.29 3.26 6.27
C ILE A 117 -3.49 3.84 7.67
N ARG A 118 -4.31 4.89 7.84
CA ARG A 118 -4.60 5.49 9.15
C ARG A 118 -5.25 4.52 10.14
N ASN A 119 -6.13 3.65 9.64
CA ASN A 119 -6.94 2.76 10.47
C ASN A 119 -6.32 1.37 10.69
N ASN A 120 -5.22 1.06 10.05
CA ASN A 120 -4.53 -0.22 10.18
C ASN A 120 -3.09 -0.01 10.67
N LYS A 121 -2.63 -0.93 11.50
CA LYS A 121 -1.22 -0.99 11.90
C LYS A 121 -0.42 -1.72 10.83
N PRO A 122 0.84 -1.35 10.60
CA PRO A 122 1.70 -2.11 9.71
C PRO A 122 1.91 -3.52 10.25
N THR A 123 1.89 -4.50 9.37
CA THR A 123 2.06 -5.93 9.72
C THR A 123 3.52 -6.34 9.76
N LYS A 124 4.36 -5.63 9.01
CA LYS A 124 5.80 -5.89 8.95
C LYS A 124 6.56 -4.59 8.80
N ILE A 125 7.59 -4.42 9.62
CA ILE A 125 8.48 -3.26 9.57
C ILE A 125 9.91 -3.77 9.68
N ASN A 126 10.76 -3.32 8.75
CA ASN A 126 12.21 -3.43 8.86
C ASN A 126 12.85 -2.12 8.34
N SER A 127 14.18 -2.05 8.33
CA SER A 127 14.93 -0.84 7.96
C SER A 127 14.60 -0.26 6.57
N SER A 128 14.02 -1.05 5.68
CA SER A 128 13.74 -0.64 4.29
C SER A 128 12.33 -0.96 3.82
N LEU A 129 11.51 -1.64 4.63
CA LEU A 129 10.24 -2.18 4.20
C LEU A 129 9.15 -1.97 5.24
N ILE A 130 8.04 -1.41 4.81
CA ILE A 130 6.80 -1.33 5.59
C ILE A 130 5.71 -2.02 4.81
N GLU A 131 5.00 -2.91 5.48
CA GLU A 131 3.93 -3.69 4.91
C GLU A 131 2.63 -3.42 5.65
N PHE A 132 1.57 -3.12 4.90
CA PHE A 132 0.21 -3.01 5.41
C PHE A 132 -0.64 -4.10 4.78
N GLU A 133 -1.35 -4.85 5.60
CA GLU A 133 -2.39 -5.74 5.14
C GLU A 133 -3.72 -4.99 5.08
N LEU A 134 -4.24 -4.78 3.88
CA LEU A 134 -5.49 -4.07 3.66
C LEU A 134 -6.59 -5.07 3.33
N ILE A 135 -7.58 -5.18 4.22
CA ILE A 135 -8.72 -6.07 4.04
C ILE A 135 -9.95 -5.23 3.69
N GLU A 136 -10.51 -5.43 2.50
CA GLU A 136 -11.77 -4.81 2.14
C GLU A 136 -12.93 -5.71 2.60
N LYS A 137 -13.78 -5.19 3.51
CA LYS A 137 -14.90 -5.94 4.14
C LYS A 137 -15.92 -6.54 3.16
N LYS A 138 -15.95 -6.11 1.90
CA LYS A 138 -16.86 -6.62 0.87
C LYS A 138 -16.36 -7.87 0.14
N SER A 139 -15.11 -8.23 0.28
CA SER A 139 -14.53 -9.39 -0.37
C SER A 139 -13.68 -10.17 0.63
N ASN A 140 -14.21 -11.24 1.17
CA ASN A 140 -13.53 -12.10 2.16
C ASN A 140 -12.21 -12.74 1.68
N LYS A 141 -11.63 -12.33 0.55
CA LYS A 141 -10.49 -13.02 -0.08
C LYS A 141 -9.40 -12.14 -0.68
N LEU A 142 -9.44 -10.82 -0.54
CA LEU A 142 -8.41 -9.95 -1.12
C LEU A 142 -7.60 -9.28 -0.02
N LYS A 143 -6.34 -9.69 0.08
CA LYS A 143 -5.31 -9.05 0.88
C LYS A 143 -4.47 -8.18 -0.05
N TYR A 144 -4.34 -6.91 0.27
CA TYR A 144 -3.40 -6.01 -0.38
C TYR A 144 -2.20 -5.82 0.54
N PHE A 145 -1.01 -5.98 -0.02
CA PHE A 145 0.22 -5.63 0.64
C PHE A 145 0.77 -4.37 -0.02
N LEU A 146 0.88 -3.29 0.75
CA LEU A 146 1.60 -2.10 0.34
C LEU A 146 3.01 -2.20 0.92
N THR A 147 3.98 -2.25 0.03
CA THR A 147 5.39 -2.30 0.36
C THR A 147 6.01 -0.98 -0.06
N GLY A 148 6.63 -0.27 0.87
CA GLY A 148 7.33 0.98 0.60
C GLY A 148 8.76 0.90 1.10
N THR A 149 9.70 1.42 0.32
CA THR A 149 11.07 1.70 0.76
C THR A 149 11.15 3.12 1.32
N HIS A 150 11.95 3.31 2.35
CA HIS A 150 12.28 4.61 2.95
C HIS A 150 13.12 5.47 2.02
#